data_0231c48176dfd5c08fede810cb9b9641
#
_entry.id   0231c48176dfd5c08fede810cb9b9641
#
_cell.length_a   1.000
_cell.length_b   1.000
_cell.length_c   1.000
_cell.angle_alpha   90.00
_cell.angle_beta   90.00
_cell.angle_gamma   90.00
#
_symmetry.space_group_name_H-M   'P 1'
#
loop_
_entity.id
_entity.type
_entity.pdbx_description
1 polymer ?
#
loop_
_entity_poly.entity_id
_entity_poly.type
_entity_poly.pdbx_seq_one_letter_code
_entity_poly.pdbx_strand_id
1 'polypeptide(L)'
;MDIKQIVLDLCALSDEQEWFEFKENWSQPEVLGEYVSALSNAAGFHYKKYAYFIWGVNDTTHEIVGTTFNQYCEYNKEPYQNCLARNLSPSINFSFEETEIYGKRVVGLVIPAATEIPTAFKEKRFLRIGSSKCNMKDYPKREIELFKILDGRTETIETVPAKYQELTFQKLFGYYGSKGIVLNQKTFIKNLGLKTEEGEFNMLAQLLSDNSHFPLRVSIFDGETKGSNLFSVREFGNDCLLYSLDELLRYGDVLNLIQADETDRVVERKEVPLFDNKAFREAIINAVLHNKWVEGNEPMISVFSDRIEILSRGTLAPAQTMEGFFLGESIPVNEKLSEIFLQLHISEKSGRGVPKITEMYGKDAFSFRENSIVVTIPFERINKVGNKVGKKVGDKKPLNSRRQKIIAEMRDNPNITTAELHNMLGVSETAVENNISFLRENGYIERVGSKKAGYWKVL
;
A
#
# COMPACT_ATOMS: atom_id res chain seq x y z
N MET A 1 -7.35 -11.49 31.37
CA MET A 1 -6.71 -11.58 30.04
C MET A 1 -5.70 -12.71 30.13
N ASP A 2 -5.65 -13.64 29.19
CA ASP A 2 -4.67 -14.73 29.26
C ASP A 2 -3.40 -14.31 28.49
N ILE A 3 -2.41 -13.82 29.22
CA ILE A 3 -1.12 -13.35 28.64
C ILE A 3 -0.39 -14.48 27.92
N LYS A 4 -0.53 -15.74 28.38
CA LYS A 4 0.06 -16.89 27.74
C LYS A 4 -0.42 -17.07 26.30
N GLN A 5 -1.74 -17.03 26.10
CA GLN A 5 -2.32 -17.16 24.77
C GLN A 5 -1.90 -16.00 23.86
N ILE A 6 -1.90 -14.77 24.40
CA ILE A 6 -1.47 -13.58 23.68
C ILE A 6 -0.01 -13.73 23.18
N VAL A 7 0.90 -14.14 24.05
CA VAL A 7 2.32 -14.35 23.65
C VAL A 7 2.43 -15.39 22.55
N LEU A 8 1.69 -16.49 22.62
CA LEU A 8 1.70 -17.53 21.58
C LEU A 8 1.16 -17.00 20.25
N ASP A 9 0.08 -16.22 20.30
CA ASP A 9 -0.52 -15.62 19.10
C ASP A 9 0.42 -14.60 18.45
N LEU A 10 1.13 -13.79 19.25
CA LEU A 10 2.12 -12.84 18.75
C LEU A 10 3.35 -13.52 18.16
N CYS A 11 3.85 -14.59 18.77
CA CYS A 11 4.97 -15.38 18.25
C CYS A 11 4.64 -16.10 16.93
N ALA A 12 3.36 -16.32 16.63
CA ALA A 12 2.93 -16.93 15.39
C ALA A 12 2.93 -15.95 14.19
N LEU A 13 3.10 -14.64 14.44
CA LEU A 13 3.23 -13.64 13.38
C LEU A 13 4.65 -13.70 12.77
N SER A 14 4.74 -13.40 11.46
CA SER A 14 6.02 -13.44 10.73
C SER A 14 7.00 -12.37 11.19
N ASP A 15 6.48 -11.19 11.59
CA ASP A 15 7.26 -10.02 11.96
C ASP A 15 6.63 -9.25 13.12
N GLU A 16 7.45 -8.51 13.89
CA GLU A 16 6.96 -7.55 14.87
C GLU A 16 6.12 -6.48 14.19
N GLN A 17 4.96 -6.19 14.77
CA GLN A 17 4.10 -5.10 14.34
C GLN A 17 4.38 -3.85 15.19
N GLU A 18 3.90 -2.67 14.74
CA GLU A 18 4.13 -1.41 15.45
C GLU A 18 3.55 -1.40 16.90
N TRP A 19 2.63 -2.30 17.23
CA TRP A 19 1.92 -2.36 18.53
C TRP A 19 2.43 -3.45 19.49
N PHE A 20 3.51 -4.18 19.16
CA PHE A 20 4.18 -5.05 20.12
C PHE A 20 5.71 -5.12 19.87
N GLU A 21 6.45 -5.51 20.91
CA GLU A 21 7.90 -5.63 20.91
C GLU A 21 8.33 -6.86 21.68
N PHE A 22 9.30 -7.60 21.16
CA PHE A 22 9.95 -8.72 21.84
C PHE A 22 11.34 -8.36 22.34
N LYS A 23 11.70 -8.86 23.52
CA LYS A 23 13.07 -8.79 24.06
C LYS A 23 13.36 -10.00 24.90
N GLU A 24 14.62 -10.43 24.95
CA GLU A 24 15.03 -11.53 25.81
C GLU A 24 15.16 -11.07 27.27
N ASN A 25 16.21 -10.32 27.60
CA ASN A 25 16.58 -9.89 28.95
C ASN A 25 16.88 -8.40 29.07
N TRP A 26 16.31 -7.60 28.19
CA TRP A 26 16.59 -6.17 28.14
C TRP A 26 15.98 -5.42 29.34
N SER A 27 16.73 -4.48 29.95
CA SER A 27 16.28 -3.68 31.07
C SER A 27 16.95 -2.30 31.05
N GLN A 28 16.24 -1.32 30.49
CA GLN A 28 16.65 0.10 30.55
C GLN A 28 15.41 0.95 30.87
N PRO A 29 15.22 1.33 32.15
CA PRO A 29 14.01 2.00 32.64
C PRO A 29 13.59 3.24 31.85
N GLU A 30 14.53 4.11 31.51
CA GLU A 30 14.22 5.34 30.77
C GLU A 30 13.78 5.04 29.35
N VAL A 31 14.42 4.09 28.69
CA VAL A 31 14.09 3.70 27.32
C VAL A 31 12.78 2.92 27.25
N LEU A 32 12.45 2.16 28.32
CA LEU A 32 11.14 1.46 28.37
C LEU A 32 9.98 2.46 28.39
N GLY A 33 10.10 3.57 29.11
CA GLY A 33 9.05 4.60 29.09
C GLY A 33 8.80 5.19 27.71
N GLU A 34 9.85 5.33 26.90
CA GLU A 34 9.73 5.74 25.50
C GLU A 34 9.02 4.66 24.66
N TYR A 35 9.32 3.37 24.92
CA TYR A 35 8.60 2.26 24.27
C TYR A 35 7.12 2.22 24.69
N VAL A 36 6.82 2.45 25.97
CA VAL A 36 5.42 2.51 26.43
C VAL A 36 4.66 3.61 25.69
N SER A 37 5.24 4.81 25.54
CA SER A 37 4.65 5.88 24.74
C SER A 37 4.47 5.44 23.29
N ALA A 38 5.50 4.89 22.66
CA ALA A 38 5.46 4.49 21.26
C ALA A 38 4.43 3.38 20.97
N LEU A 39 4.38 2.36 21.84
CA LEU A 39 3.47 1.22 21.71
C LEU A 39 2.01 1.63 21.99
N SER A 40 1.77 2.45 23.01
CA SER A 40 0.44 3.01 23.30
C SER A 40 -0.12 3.79 22.12
N ASN A 41 0.72 4.66 21.53
CA ASN A 41 0.37 5.46 20.37
C ASN A 41 0.15 4.59 19.11
N ALA A 42 1.00 3.59 18.90
CA ALA A 42 0.82 2.66 17.80
C ALA A 42 -0.47 1.81 17.95
N ALA A 43 -0.79 1.37 19.16
CA ALA A 43 -2.06 0.68 19.41
C ALA A 43 -3.26 1.57 19.07
N GLY A 44 -3.25 2.86 19.46
CA GLY A 44 -4.28 3.83 19.08
C GLY A 44 -4.35 4.02 17.57
N PHE A 45 -3.20 4.15 16.90
CA PHE A 45 -3.10 4.30 15.46
C PHE A 45 -3.69 3.10 14.68
N HIS A 46 -3.49 1.87 15.20
CA HIS A 46 -3.95 0.62 14.59
C HIS A 46 -5.28 0.10 15.16
N TYR A 47 -6.04 0.93 15.90
CA TYR A 47 -7.33 0.57 16.49
C TYR A 47 -7.26 -0.70 17.37
N LYS A 48 -6.10 -0.95 18.00
CA LYS A 48 -5.93 -2.04 18.96
C LYS A 48 -6.32 -1.54 20.35
N LYS A 49 -6.87 -2.43 21.18
CA LYS A 49 -7.21 -2.11 22.57
C LYS A 49 -5.97 -2.03 23.46
N TYR A 50 -4.96 -2.84 23.16
CA TYR A 50 -3.72 -2.95 23.92
C TYR A 50 -2.51 -3.09 22.96
N ALA A 51 -1.37 -2.65 23.46
CA ALA A 51 -0.06 -2.99 22.96
C ALA A 51 0.69 -3.84 23.98
N TYR A 52 1.79 -4.46 23.54
CA TYR A 52 2.53 -5.42 24.37
C TYR A 52 4.04 -5.20 24.26
N PHE A 53 4.73 -5.28 25.39
CA PHE A 53 6.18 -5.42 25.42
C PHE A 53 6.50 -6.74 26.17
N ILE A 54 7.12 -7.68 25.50
CA ILE A 54 7.26 -9.06 25.99
C ILE A 54 8.73 -9.38 26.20
N TRP A 55 9.08 -9.79 27.42
CA TRP A 55 10.39 -10.34 27.76
C TRP A 55 10.35 -11.86 27.76
N GLY A 56 11.46 -12.47 27.28
CA GLY A 56 11.61 -13.91 27.20
C GLY A 56 11.32 -14.50 25.84
N VAL A 57 11.22 -13.65 24.82
CA VAL A 57 11.08 -14.01 23.41
C VAL A 57 12.23 -13.38 22.62
N ASN A 58 12.84 -14.14 21.73
CA ASN A 58 13.86 -13.62 20.82
C ASN A 58 13.21 -12.74 19.75
N ASP A 59 13.72 -11.54 19.54
CA ASP A 59 13.16 -10.54 18.64
C ASP A 59 13.33 -10.84 17.13
N THR A 60 14.17 -11.80 16.79
CA THR A 60 14.43 -12.19 15.40
C THR A 60 13.74 -13.50 15.02
N THR A 61 13.81 -14.51 15.91
CA THR A 61 13.26 -15.85 15.62
C THR A 61 11.88 -16.08 16.19
N HIS A 62 11.40 -15.19 17.05
CA HIS A 62 10.17 -15.31 17.84
C HIS A 62 10.11 -16.57 18.74
N GLU A 63 11.26 -17.19 19.00
CA GLU A 63 11.37 -18.32 19.89
C GLU A 63 11.28 -17.88 21.35
N ILE A 64 10.54 -18.65 22.13
CA ILE A 64 10.45 -18.43 23.57
C ILE A 64 11.74 -18.93 24.22
N VAL A 65 12.56 -18.02 24.72
CA VAL A 65 13.87 -18.31 25.32
C VAL A 65 13.86 -18.20 26.85
N GLY A 66 12.86 -17.51 27.42
CA GLY A 66 12.74 -17.21 28.85
C GLY A 66 13.49 -15.95 29.25
N THR A 67 13.12 -15.38 30.42
CA THR A 67 13.70 -14.11 30.89
C THR A 67 14.05 -14.11 32.37
N THR A 68 15.11 -13.38 32.71
CA THR A 68 15.50 -13.01 34.08
C THR A 68 15.04 -11.60 34.47
N PHE A 69 14.34 -10.89 33.57
CA PHE A 69 13.81 -9.56 33.84
C PHE A 69 12.97 -9.54 35.10
N ASN A 70 13.23 -8.59 36.00
CA ASN A 70 12.49 -8.43 37.26
C ASN A 70 11.65 -7.13 37.21
N GLN A 71 10.33 -7.26 37.06
CA GLN A 71 9.41 -6.12 37.03
C GLN A 71 9.26 -5.40 38.40
N TYR A 72 9.73 -6.01 39.47
CA TYR A 72 9.71 -5.45 40.83
C TYR A 72 11.03 -4.75 41.22
N CYS A 73 11.93 -4.55 40.28
CA CYS A 73 13.18 -3.86 40.55
C CYS A 73 12.93 -2.38 40.92
N GLU A 74 13.89 -1.82 41.66
CA GLU A 74 13.91 -0.39 41.97
C GLU A 74 14.75 0.36 40.94
N TYR A 75 14.30 1.57 40.62
CA TYR A 75 15.04 2.55 39.83
C TYR A 75 15.02 3.89 40.54
N ASN A 76 16.19 4.49 40.78
CA ASN A 76 16.33 5.75 41.53
C ASN A 76 15.68 5.72 42.92
N LYS A 77 15.78 4.58 43.63
CA LYS A 77 15.21 4.35 44.98
C LYS A 77 13.68 4.36 45.04
N GLU A 78 13.01 4.11 43.96
CA GLU A 78 11.57 3.91 43.91
C GLU A 78 11.23 2.64 43.08
N PRO A 79 10.08 2.01 43.29
CA PRO A 79 9.61 0.93 42.46
C PRO A 79 9.57 1.34 41.00
N TYR A 80 10.09 0.49 40.11
CA TYR A 80 10.20 0.77 38.69
C TYR A 80 8.86 1.16 38.02
N GLN A 81 7.79 0.50 38.41
CA GLN A 81 6.44 0.82 37.92
C GLN A 81 6.00 2.24 38.29
N ASN A 82 6.35 2.74 39.48
CA ASN A 82 6.02 4.07 39.91
C ASN A 82 6.79 5.13 39.08
N CYS A 83 8.05 4.85 38.81
CA CYS A 83 8.87 5.71 37.94
C CYS A 83 8.26 5.83 36.52
N LEU A 84 7.81 4.73 35.94
CA LEU A 84 7.13 4.73 34.65
C LEU A 84 5.83 5.52 34.71
N ALA A 85 4.94 5.21 35.65
CA ALA A 85 3.62 5.84 35.78
C ALA A 85 3.69 7.35 35.95
N ARG A 86 4.64 7.84 36.76
CA ARG A 86 4.82 9.26 37.03
C ARG A 86 5.25 10.05 35.82
N ASN A 87 5.99 9.44 34.90
CA ASN A 87 6.55 10.11 33.73
C ASN A 87 5.72 9.94 32.45
N LEU A 88 4.57 9.23 32.55
CA LEU A 88 3.62 9.07 31.43
C LEU A 88 2.51 10.12 31.52
N SER A 89 2.16 10.71 30.40
CA SER A 89 1.07 11.67 30.24
C SER A 89 0.32 11.42 28.93
N PRO A 90 -1.01 11.25 28.95
CA PRO A 90 -1.85 11.10 30.13
C PRO A 90 -1.45 9.88 30.97
N SER A 91 -1.90 9.83 32.21
CA SER A 91 -1.73 8.63 33.04
C SER A 91 -2.45 7.45 32.39
N ILE A 92 -1.75 6.36 32.19
CA ILE A 92 -2.30 5.12 31.63
C ILE A 92 -2.14 3.95 32.60
N ASN A 93 -3.11 3.04 32.64
CA ASN A 93 -3.10 1.88 33.52
C ASN A 93 -2.46 0.69 32.81
N PHE A 94 -1.13 0.65 32.77
CA PHE A 94 -0.39 -0.51 32.30
C PHE A 94 -0.26 -1.56 33.41
N SER A 95 -0.08 -2.83 33.04
CA SER A 95 0.16 -3.92 33.98
C SER A 95 1.30 -4.84 33.52
N PHE A 96 2.05 -5.35 34.48
CA PHE A 96 2.99 -6.44 34.23
C PHE A 96 2.30 -7.76 34.56
N GLU A 97 2.35 -8.68 33.60
CA GLU A 97 1.81 -10.03 33.70
C GLU A 97 2.94 -11.05 33.54
N GLU A 98 2.98 -12.04 34.42
CA GLU A 98 4.00 -13.08 34.36
C GLU A 98 3.34 -14.42 34.07
N THR A 99 3.98 -15.22 33.20
CA THR A 99 3.52 -16.55 32.85
C THR A 99 4.70 -17.50 32.59
N GLU A 100 4.39 -18.78 32.53
CA GLU A 100 5.33 -19.81 32.13
C GLU A 100 4.85 -20.49 30.83
N ILE A 101 5.73 -20.54 29.84
CA ILE A 101 5.49 -21.16 28.54
C ILE A 101 6.62 -22.14 28.23
N TYR A 102 6.30 -23.39 28.02
CA TYR A 102 7.28 -24.48 27.79
C TYR A 102 8.37 -24.57 28.88
N GLY A 103 8.00 -24.34 30.14
CA GLY A 103 8.95 -24.35 31.26
C GLY A 103 9.88 -23.14 31.34
N LYS A 104 9.59 -22.08 30.56
CA LYS A 104 10.35 -20.84 30.51
C LYS A 104 9.51 -19.67 31.00
N ARG A 105 10.11 -18.85 31.85
CA ARG A 105 9.46 -17.66 32.39
C ARG A 105 9.38 -16.58 31.32
N VAL A 106 8.19 -15.99 31.14
CA VAL A 106 7.90 -14.88 30.24
C VAL A 106 7.20 -13.77 31.01
N VAL A 107 7.59 -12.53 30.79
CA VAL A 107 6.95 -11.35 31.37
C VAL A 107 6.40 -10.48 30.27
N GLY A 108 5.14 -10.11 30.35
CA GLY A 108 4.47 -9.19 29.43
C GLY A 108 4.12 -7.88 30.12
N LEU A 109 4.41 -6.77 29.53
CA LEU A 109 3.85 -5.47 29.87
C LEU A 109 2.66 -5.21 28.94
N VAL A 110 1.46 -5.15 29.52
CA VAL A 110 0.21 -4.84 28.84
C VAL A 110 0.01 -3.32 28.89
N ILE A 111 -0.05 -2.68 27.74
CA ILE A 111 -0.09 -1.24 27.60
C ILE A 111 -1.41 -0.85 26.93
N PRO A 112 -2.29 -0.07 27.57
CA PRO A 112 -3.49 0.44 26.94
C PRO A 112 -3.15 1.32 25.74
N ALA A 113 -3.98 1.26 24.71
CA ALA A 113 -3.89 2.20 23.59
C ALA A 113 -4.11 3.64 24.06
N ALA A 114 -3.49 4.60 23.39
CA ALA A 114 -3.88 6.00 23.49
C ALA A 114 -5.34 6.17 23.04
N THR A 115 -6.12 7.00 23.75
CA THR A 115 -7.58 7.14 23.52
C THR A 115 -8.02 8.54 23.16
N GLU A 116 -7.58 9.56 23.89
CA GLU A 116 -7.99 10.96 23.69
C GLU A 116 -6.87 11.81 23.12
N ILE A 117 -5.68 11.62 23.68
CA ILE A 117 -4.46 12.31 23.24
C ILE A 117 -3.30 11.31 23.17
N PRO A 118 -2.31 11.54 22.31
CA PRO A 118 -1.14 10.68 22.24
C PRO A 118 -0.39 10.61 23.56
N THR A 119 -0.04 9.40 23.98
CA THR A 119 0.73 9.14 25.20
C THR A 119 2.15 9.71 25.04
N ALA A 120 2.62 10.45 26.03
CA ALA A 120 3.96 10.99 26.12
C ALA A 120 4.73 10.38 27.31
N PHE A 121 6.05 10.27 27.19
CA PHE A 121 6.97 9.97 28.28
C PHE A 121 7.96 11.11 28.46
N LYS A 122 8.03 11.68 29.66
CA LYS A 122 8.85 12.89 29.94
C LYS A 122 8.58 14.00 28.91
N GLU A 123 7.31 14.30 28.67
CA GLU A 123 6.81 15.32 27.73
C GLU A 123 7.10 15.06 26.24
N LYS A 124 7.77 13.97 25.90
CA LYS A 124 8.04 13.58 24.51
C LYS A 124 7.11 12.46 24.08
N ARG A 125 6.54 12.60 22.89
CA ARG A 125 5.72 11.57 22.26
C ARG A 125 6.58 10.74 21.33
N PHE A 126 6.37 9.44 21.40
CA PHE A 126 7.04 8.47 20.54
C PHE A 126 6.02 7.69 19.71
N LEU A 127 6.46 7.20 18.58
CA LEU A 127 5.71 6.26 17.76
C LEU A 127 6.63 5.17 17.24
N ARG A 128 6.04 4.09 16.72
CA ARG A 128 6.81 3.09 15.97
C ARG A 128 6.59 3.27 14.47
N ILE A 129 7.65 3.03 13.72
CA ILE A 129 7.62 2.90 12.27
C ILE A 129 8.31 1.58 11.95
N GLY A 130 7.53 0.57 11.61
CA GLY A 130 8.00 -0.82 11.59
C GLY A 130 8.48 -1.24 12.98
N SER A 131 9.68 -1.79 13.08
CA SER A 131 10.33 -2.17 14.35
C SER A 131 11.05 -0.99 15.06
N SER A 132 11.14 0.19 14.46
CA SER A 132 11.92 1.30 14.99
C SER A 132 11.08 2.23 15.85
N LYS A 133 11.56 2.54 17.06
CA LYS A 133 11.01 3.58 17.94
C LYS A 133 11.53 4.95 17.48
N CYS A 134 10.63 5.88 17.17
CA CYS A 134 10.91 7.20 16.64
C CYS A 134 10.31 8.28 17.52
N ASN A 135 10.94 9.47 17.57
CA ASN A 135 10.34 10.64 18.19
C ASN A 135 9.25 11.20 17.25
N MET A 136 8.04 11.36 17.74
CA MET A 136 6.90 11.82 16.95
C MET A 136 7.08 13.22 16.36
N LYS A 137 7.89 14.07 17.04
CA LYS A 137 8.28 15.41 16.55
C LYS A 137 8.90 15.37 15.15
N ASP A 138 9.58 14.29 14.80
CA ASP A 138 10.24 14.15 13.50
C ASP A 138 9.26 13.71 12.41
N TYR A 139 8.01 13.39 12.80
CA TYR A 139 6.92 12.89 11.93
C TYR A 139 5.61 13.66 12.14
N PRO A 140 5.58 14.98 11.90
CA PRO A 140 4.44 15.85 12.26
C PRO A 140 3.12 15.44 11.59
N LYS A 141 3.16 14.87 10.40
CA LYS A 141 1.93 14.38 9.72
C LYS A 141 1.33 13.19 10.45
N ARG A 142 2.16 12.24 10.89
CA ARG A 142 1.72 11.08 11.71
C ARG A 142 1.17 11.54 13.06
N GLU A 143 1.76 12.57 13.66
CA GLU A 143 1.24 13.16 14.90
C GLU A 143 -0.16 13.74 14.72
N ILE A 144 -0.36 14.55 13.67
CA ILE A 144 -1.67 15.12 13.34
C ILE A 144 -2.71 14.02 13.04
N GLU A 145 -2.31 12.99 12.30
CA GLU A 145 -3.17 11.86 11.97
C GLU A 145 -3.61 11.09 13.24
N LEU A 146 -2.66 10.82 14.15
CA LEU A 146 -2.98 10.18 15.41
C LEU A 146 -3.95 11.02 16.25
N PHE A 147 -3.75 12.33 16.34
CA PHE A 147 -4.69 13.22 17.04
C PHE A 147 -6.09 13.15 16.42
N LYS A 148 -6.21 13.14 15.11
CA LYS A 148 -7.51 12.98 14.41
C LYS A 148 -8.18 11.65 14.74
N ILE A 149 -7.41 10.56 14.75
CA ILE A 149 -7.91 9.22 15.10
C ILE A 149 -8.42 9.20 16.55
N LEU A 150 -7.65 9.75 17.50
CA LEU A 150 -7.97 9.72 18.91
C LEU A 150 -9.14 10.65 19.27
N ASP A 151 -9.28 11.77 18.56
CA ASP A 151 -10.42 12.69 18.72
C ASP A 151 -11.73 12.13 18.11
N GLY A 152 -11.69 10.93 17.53
CA GLY A 152 -12.84 10.31 16.86
C GLY A 152 -13.30 11.04 15.59
N ARG A 153 -12.56 12.06 15.16
CA ARG A 153 -12.83 12.87 13.97
C ARG A 153 -12.07 12.35 12.76
N THR A 154 -12.12 11.05 12.53
CA THR A 154 -11.62 10.53 11.26
C THR A 154 -12.53 11.05 10.17
N GLU A 155 -12.05 12.06 9.42
CA GLU A 155 -12.76 12.59 8.25
C GLU A 155 -12.88 11.48 7.21
N THR A 156 -14.09 10.98 7.04
CA THR A 156 -14.44 10.01 5.99
C THR A 156 -15.43 10.66 5.01
N ILE A 157 -15.65 10.04 3.88
CA ILE A 157 -16.66 10.54 2.92
C ILE A 157 -18.08 10.51 3.48
N GLU A 158 -18.32 9.75 4.54
CA GLU A 158 -19.59 9.67 5.26
C GLU A 158 -19.76 10.78 6.30
N THR A 159 -18.65 11.26 6.90
CA THR A 159 -18.68 12.26 7.99
C THR A 159 -18.48 13.69 7.53
N VAL A 160 -17.76 13.90 6.41
CA VAL A 160 -17.49 15.24 5.87
C VAL A 160 -18.71 15.73 5.08
N PRO A 161 -19.26 16.92 5.40
CA PRO A 161 -20.34 17.51 4.62
C PRO A 161 -19.97 17.73 3.16
N ALA A 162 -20.90 17.49 2.26
CA ALA A 162 -20.76 17.83 0.86
C ALA A 162 -20.63 19.35 0.68
N LYS A 163 -19.80 19.75 -0.27
CA LYS A 163 -19.66 21.17 -0.63
C LYS A 163 -20.96 21.76 -1.17
N TYR A 164 -21.77 20.93 -1.84
CA TYR A 164 -23.06 21.30 -2.43
C TYR A 164 -24.15 20.49 -1.73
N GLN A 165 -25.24 21.17 -1.31
CA GLN A 165 -26.32 20.54 -0.57
C GLN A 165 -27.60 20.32 -1.44
N GLU A 166 -27.69 20.96 -2.60
CA GLU A 166 -28.81 20.78 -3.55
C GLU A 166 -28.48 19.62 -4.49
N LEU A 167 -28.49 18.37 -3.97
CA LEU A 167 -28.14 17.19 -4.74
C LEU A 167 -29.39 16.45 -5.26
N THR A 168 -29.27 15.94 -6.49
CA THR A 168 -30.24 15.03 -7.12
C THR A 168 -29.57 13.71 -7.48
N PHE A 169 -30.35 12.63 -7.64
CA PHE A 169 -29.82 11.25 -7.72
C PHE A 169 -30.47 10.43 -8.84
N GLN A 170 -30.98 11.05 -9.90
CA GLN A 170 -31.66 10.34 -11.00
C GLN A 170 -30.73 9.33 -11.68
N LYS A 171 -29.48 9.71 -11.92
CA LYS A 171 -28.47 8.82 -12.48
C LYS A 171 -28.16 7.64 -11.55
N LEU A 172 -28.08 7.85 -10.24
CA LEU A 172 -27.89 6.78 -9.27
C LEU A 172 -29.01 5.74 -9.37
N PHE A 173 -30.27 6.19 -9.39
CA PHE A 173 -31.43 5.31 -9.58
C PHE A 173 -31.38 4.57 -10.92
N GLY A 174 -31.02 5.27 -12.00
CA GLY A 174 -30.85 4.66 -13.32
C GLY A 174 -29.76 3.60 -13.34
N TYR A 175 -28.62 3.84 -12.67
CA TYR A 175 -27.52 2.89 -12.60
C TYR A 175 -27.90 1.63 -11.85
N TYR A 176 -28.51 1.75 -10.67
CA TYR A 176 -29.03 0.61 -9.91
C TYR A 176 -30.07 -0.18 -10.69
N GLY A 177 -31.00 0.53 -11.37
CA GLY A 177 -32.00 -0.07 -12.22
C GLY A 177 -31.41 -0.86 -13.39
N SER A 178 -30.33 -0.37 -14.00
CA SER A 178 -29.60 -1.10 -15.06
C SER A 178 -28.97 -2.42 -14.61
N LYS A 179 -28.69 -2.54 -13.30
CA LYS A 179 -28.19 -3.75 -12.64
C LYS A 179 -29.33 -4.65 -12.10
N GLY A 180 -30.60 -4.29 -12.36
CA GLY A 180 -31.76 -5.03 -11.83
C GLY A 180 -32.06 -4.81 -10.36
N ILE A 181 -31.45 -3.80 -9.73
CA ILE A 181 -31.62 -3.48 -8.31
C ILE A 181 -32.52 -2.23 -8.17
N VAL A 182 -33.58 -2.36 -7.40
CA VAL A 182 -34.54 -1.26 -7.16
C VAL A 182 -34.19 -0.53 -5.87
N LEU A 183 -33.78 0.74 -5.98
CA LEU A 183 -33.61 1.60 -4.81
C LEU A 183 -34.97 2.16 -4.36
N ASN A 184 -35.26 2.06 -3.06
CA ASN A 184 -36.47 2.64 -2.49
C ASN A 184 -36.27 4.15 -2.31
N GLN A 185 -37.06 4.96 -3.00
CA GLN A 185 -36.97 6.44 -3.00
C GLN A 185 -37.10 7.06 -1.60
N LYS A 186 -37.80 6.42 -0.67
CA LYS A 186 -37.98 6.95 0.70
C LYS A 186 -36.83 6.63 1.64
N THR A 187 -36.07 5.56 1.38
CA THR A 187 -35.07 5.04 2.33
C THR A 187 -33.64 5.02 1.78
N PHE A 188 -33.41 5.29 0.47
CA PHE A 188 -32.08 5.17 -0.15
C PHE A 188 -31.04 6.06 0.52
N ILE A 189 -31.40 7.28 0.92
CA ILE A 189 -30.49 8.21 1.61
C ILE A 189 -29.96 7.55 2.89
N LYS A 190 -30.85 6.96 3.70
CA LYS A 190 -30.47 6.27 4.94
C LYS A 190 -29.71 4.99 4.65
N ASN A 191 -30.17 4.18 3.71
CA ASN A 191 -29.61 2.88 3.39
C ASN A 191 -28.18 2.98 2.82
N LEU A 192 -27.90 4.01 2.03
CA LEU A 192 -26.60 4.27 1.45
C LEU A 192 -25.71 5.19 2.32
N GLY A 193 -26.23 5.69 3.46
CA GLY A 193 -25.48 6.55 4.36
C GLY A 193 -25.09 7.90 3.75
N LEU A 194 -26.01 8.55 3.02
CA LEU A 194 -25.72 9.77 2.24
C LEU A 194 -25.80 11.07 3.06
N LYS A 195 -25.97 11.00 4.37
CA LYS A 195 -26.03 12.17 5.26
C LYS A 195 -25.13 12.02 6.45
N THR A 196 -24.60 13.14 6.93
CA THR A 196 -23.88 13.26 8.21
C THR A 196 -24.84 13.10 9.38
N GLU A 197 -24.33 13.01 10.60
CA GLU A 197 -25.13 12.98 11.83
C GLU A 197 -25.98 14.26 12.00
N GLU A 198 -25.49 15.41 11.52
CA GLU A 198 -26.19 16.69 11.52
C GLU A 198 -27.30 16.78 10.47
N GLY A 199 -27.41 15.79 9.60
CA GLY A 199 -28.46 15.68 8.58
C GLY A 199 -28.16 16.37 7.25
N GLU A 200 -26.94 16.87 7.05
CA GLU A 200 -26.46 17.41 5.78
C GLU A 200 -26.07 16.28 4.81
N PHE A 201 -26.15 16.52 3.51
CA PHE A 201 -25.54 15.58 2.55
C PHE A 201 -24.03 15.55 2.76
N ASN A 202 -23.45 14.34 2.71
CA ASN A 202 -22.04 14.12 2.90
C ASN A 202 -21.27 13.98 1.56
N MET A 203 -19.96 13.85 1.61
CA MET A 203 -19.11 13.71 0.43
C MET A 203 -19.47 12.50 -0.44
N LEU A 204 -19.90 11.37 0.17
CA LEU A 204 -20.39 10.20 -0.56
C LEU A 204 -21.63 10.55 -1.39
N ALA A 205 -22.57 11.31 -0.82
CA ALA A 205 -23.74 11.79 -1.54
C ALA A 205 -23.34 12.64 -2.74
N GLN A 206 -22.39 13.55 -2.58
CA GLN A 206 -21.88 14.37 -3.67
C GLN A 206 -21.26 13.53 -4.79
N LEU A 207 -20.42 12.55 -4.47
CA LEU A 207 -19.82 11.64 -5.45
C LEU A 207 -20.86 10.85 -6.25
N LEU A 208 -21.98 10.50 -5.64
CA LEU A 208 -23.05 9.70 -6.24
C LEU A 208 -24.17 10.55 -6.85
N SER A 209 -24.12 11.87 -6.72
CA SER A 209 -25.15 12.79 -7.24
C SER A 209 -25.07 12.94 -8.77
N ASP A 210 -26.14 13.50 -9.35
CA ASP A 210 -26.22 13.79 -10.78
C ASP A 210 -25.19 14.83 -11.24
N ASN A 211 -24.63 15.60 -10.31
CA ASN A 211 -23.55 16.56 -10.55
C ASN A 211 -22.54 16.52 -9.40
N SER A 212 -21.59 15.59 -9.50
CA SER A 212 -20.61 15.35 -8.44
C SER A 212 -19.55 16.45 -8.32
N HIS A 213 -19.25 17.15 -9.41
CA HIS A 213 -18.11 18.08 -9.54
C HIS A 213 -16.73 17.42 -9.38
N PHE A 214 -16.63 16.09 -9.51
CA PHE A 214 -15.41 15.31 -9.47
C PHE A 214 -15.21 14.55 -10.79
N PRO A 215 -14.68 15.19 -11.85
CA PRO A 215 -14.40 14.50 -13.09
C PRO A 215 -13.18 13.58 -12.92
N LEU A 216 -13.25 12.35 -13.42
CA LEU A 216 -12.08 11.50 -13.56
C LEU A 216 -11.31 11.93 -14.80
N ARG A 217 -10.03 12.31 -14.63
CA ARG A 217 -9.19 12.86 -15.72
C ARG A 217 -8.14 11.88 -16.19
N VAL A 218 -7.98 11.80 -17.51
CA VAL A 218 -6.89 11.09 -18.17
C VAL A 218 -6.05 12.11 -18.94
N SER A 219 -4.80 12.27 -18.52
CA SER A 219 -3.82 13.14 -19.19
C SER A 219 -2.87 12.27 -20.03
N ILE A 220 -2.77 12.56 -21.34
CA ILE A 220 -1.94 11.82 -22.27
C ILE A 220 -0.73 12.69 -22.64
N PHE A 221 0.46 12.14 -22.48
CA PHE A 221 1.74 12.78 -22.81
C PHE A 221 2.37 12.09 -24.02
N ASP A 222 3.02 12.85 -24.88
CA ASP A 222 3.71 12.33 -26.08
C ASP A 222 5.06 11.66 -25.78
N GLY A 223 5.55 11.75 -24.54
CA GLY A 223 6.82 11.18 -24.09
C GLY A 223 6.71 10.36 -22.81
N GLU A 224 7.85 10.09 -22.18
CA GLU A 224 7.98 9.21 -21.03
C GLU A 224 7.84 9.94 -19.67
N THR A 225 7.71 11.26 -19.64
CA THR A 225 7.68 12.05 -18.41
C THR A 225 6.59 13.13 -18.45
N LYS A 226 6.21 13.63 -17.27
CA LYS A 226 5.30 14.79 -17.15
C LYS A 226 5.89 16.11 -17.68
N GLY A 227 7.19 16.13 -17.96
CA GLY A 227 7.86 17.25 -18.67
C GLY A 227 7.70 17.21 -20.18
N SER A 228 7.19 16.10 -20.74
CA SER A 228 6.85 15.98 -22.17
C SER A 228 5.60 16.79 -22.49
N ASN A 229 5.35 17.05 -23.78
CA ASN A 229 4.16 17.78 -24.17
C ASN A 229 2.88 17.05 -23.77
N LEU A 230 1.93 17.78 -23.23
CA LEU A 230 0.60 17.29 -22.96
C LEU A 230 -0.18 17.19 -24.28
N PHE A 231 -0.36 15.96 -24.77
CA PHE A 231 -1.00 15.69 -26.05
C PHE A 231 -2.52 15.85 -25.97
N SER A 232 -3.14 15.34 -24.88
CA SER A 232 -4.60 15.39 -24.71
C SER A 232 -4.96 15.28 -23.24
N VAL A 233 -6.08 15.91 -22.85
CA VAL A 233 -6.76 15.67 -21.58
C VAL A 233 -8.18 15.25 -21.88
N ARG A 234 -8.63 14.16 -21.29
CA ARG A 234 -10.05 13.74 -21.30
C ARG A 234 -10.60 13.75 -19.89
N GLU A 235 -11.79 14.28 -19.76
CA GLU A 235 -12.54 14.31 -18.51
C GLU A 235 -13.79 13.43 -18.66
N PHE A 236 -13.99 12.55 -17.68
CA PHE A 236 -15.16 11.69 -17.57
C PHE A 236 -15.90 12.10 -16.29
N GLY A 237 -17.14 12.55 -16.41
CA GLY A 237 -17.91 12.90 -15.24
C GLY A 237 -18.30 14.35 -15.14
N ASN A 238 -18.24 14.91 -13.94
CA ASN A 238 -19.10 15.93 -13.36
C ASN A 238 -20.50 15.40 -13.06
N ASP A 239 -20.71 14.09 -13.16
CA ASP A 239 -21.95 13.41 -12.83
C ASP A 239 -21.72 12.28 -11.81
N CYS A 240 -22.68 11.39 -11.65
CA CYS A 240 -22.57 10.26 -10.72
C CYS A 240 -21.30 9.44 -11.00
N LEU A 241 -20.45 9.28 -9.96
CA LEU A 241 -19.15 8.60 -10.03
C LEU A 241 -19.22 7.23 -10.72
N LEU A 242 -20.35 6.51 -10.58
CA LEU A 242 -20.53 5.19 -11.21
C LEU A 242 -20.51 5.27 -12.74
N TYR A 243 -21.12 6.29 -13.33
CA TYR A 243 -21.07 6.51 -14.78
C TYR A 243 -19.70 6.99 -15.23
N SER A 244 -19.10 7.93 -14.48
CA SER A 244 -17.74 8.42 -14.76
C SER A 244 -16.73 7.28 -14.77
N LEU A 245 -16.86 6.34 -13.81
CA LEU A 245 -16.04 5.14 -13.75
C LEU A 245 -16.24 4.21 -14.95
N ASP A 246 -17.51 3.93 -15.32
CA ASP A 246 -17.80 3.09 -16.48
C ASP A 246 -17.26 3.68 -17.78
N GLU A 247 -17.37 5.00 -17.97
CA GLU A 247 -16.83 5.69 -19.14
C GLU A 247 -15.31 5.64 -19.18
N LEU A 248 -14.66 5.86 -18.04
CA LEU A 248 -13.22 5.75 -17.92
C LEU A 248 -12.73 4.32 -18.25
N LEU A 249 -13.41 3.29 -17.73
CA LEU A 249 -13.07 1.89 -17.99
C LEU A 249 -13.26 1.53 -19.47
N ARG A 250 -14.30 2.03 -20.14
CA ARG A 250 -14.47 1.88 -21.61
C ARG A 250 -13.38 2.61 -22.39
N TYR A 251 -12.96 3.77 -21.90
CA TYR A 251 -11.86 4.49 -22.54
C TYR A 251 -10.53 3.72 -22.41
N GLY A 252 -10.34 2.98 -21.34
CA GLY A 252 -9.23 2.03 -21.21
C GLY A 252 -9.19 1.00 -22.34
N ASP A 253 -10.35 0.49 -22.76
CA ASP A 253 -10.45 -0.42 -23.93
C ASP A 253 -10.01 0.27 -25.22
N VAL A 254 -10.27 1.57 -25.39
CA VAL A 254 -9.80 2.37 -26.55
C VAL A 254 -8.30 2.61 -26.50
N LEU A 255 -7.73 2.81 -25.31
CA LEU A 255 -6.28 2.98 -25.13
C LEU A 255 -5.50 1.68 -25.36
N ASN A 256 -6.15 0.53 -25.12
CA ASN A 256 -5.53 -0.79 -25.22
C ASN A 256 -5.49 -1.28 -26.66
N LEU A 257 -4.62 -0.68 -27.45
CA LEU A 257 -4.47 -1.01 -28.86
C LEU A 257 -4.01 -2.46 -29.04
N ILE A 258 -4.69 -3.19 -29.91
CA ILE A 258 -4.31 -4.55 -30.30
C ILE A 258 -3.21 -4.45 -31.36
N GLN A 259 -2.05 -5.00 -31.05
CA GLN A 259 -0.91 -5.07 -31.94
C GLN A 259 -0.87 -6.41 -32.67
N ALA A 260 -0.44 -6.37 -33.93
CA ALA A 260 -0.24 -7.57 -34.73
C ALA A 260 1.18 -8.07 -34.58
N ASP A 261 1.36 -9.26 -34.04
CA ASP A 261 2.64 -9.95 -34.03
C ASP A 261 2.76 -10.84 -35.27
N GLU A 262 3.68 -10.49 -36.17
CA GLU A 262 3.97 -11.20 -37.41
C GLU A 262 5.32 -11.94 -37.35
N THR A 263 5.99 -11.98 -36.20
CA THR A 263 7.38 -12.49 -36.07
C THR A 263 7.49 -14.00 -36.28
N ASP A 264 6.47 -14.79 -35.90
CA ASP A 264 6.48 -16.25 -36.03
C ASP A 264 5.30 -16.79 -36.87
N ARG A 265 5.01 -16.13 -37.98
CA ARG A 265 3.84 -16.40 -38.79
C ARG A 265 3.92 -17.76 -39.51
N VAL A 266 3.23 -18.79 -39.00
CA VAL A 266 3.04 -20.04 -39.72
C VAL A 266 1.65 -20.09 -40.39
N VAL A 267 0.58 -19.69 -39.73
CA VAL A 267 -0.80 -19.68 -40.28
C VAL A 267 -1.62 -18.51 -39.77
N GLU A 268 -1.60 -18.21 -38.46
CA GLU A 268 -2.43 -17.16 -37.83
C GLU A 268 -1.61 -15.99 -37.27
N ARG A 269 -2.20 -14.81 -37.36
CA ARG A 269 -1.66 -13.56 -36.79
C ARG A 269 -1.95 -13.56 -35.28
N LYS A 270 -0.91 -13.42 -34.45
CA LYS A 270 -1.08 -13.27 -33.01
C LYS A 270 -1.47 -11.83 -32.68
N GLU A 271 -2.55 -11.65 -31.98
CA GLU A 271 -3.00 -10.37 -31.47
C GLU A 271 -2.50 -10.17 -30.03
N VAL A 272 -1.77 -9.08 -29.78
CA VAL A 272 -1.22 -8.77 -28.46
C VAL A 272 -1.77 -7.42 -28.01
N PRO A 273 -2.51 -7.34 -26.91
CA PRO A 273 -2.96 -6.05 -26.36
C PRO A 273 -1.76 -5.26 -25.82
N LEU A 274 -1.89 -3.94 -25.80
CA LEU A 274 -0.83 -3.04 -25.36
C LEU A 274 -0.53 -3.20 -23.85
N PHE A 275 -1.55 -3.59 -23.06
CA PHE A 275 -1.44 -3.90 -21.63
C PHE A 275 -2.54 -4.88 -21.21
N ASP A 276 -2.40 -5.50 -20.03
CA ASP A 276 -3.44 -6.35 -19.46
C ASP A 276 -4.65 -5.52 -19.00
N ASN A 277 -5.81 -5.73 -19.68
CA ASN A 277 -7.01 -4.96 -19.39
C ASN A 277 -7.62 -5.27 -18.02
N LYS A 278 -7.42 -6.49 -17.48
CA LYS A 278 -7.95 -6.86 -16.16
C LYS A 278 -7.16 -6.13 -15.06
N ALA A 279 -5.83 -6.09 -15.19
CA ALA A 279 -4.97 -5.35 -14.27
C ALA A 279 -5.26 -3.83 -14.32
N PHE A 280 -5.49 -3.26 -15.51
CA PHE A 280 -5.89 -1.86 -15.67
C PHE A 280 -7.22 -1.55 -14.97
N ARG A 281 -8.27 -2.35 -15.23
CA ARG A 281 -9.58 -2.18 -14.60
C ARG A 281 -9.50 -2.26 -13.09
N GLU A 282 -8.76 -3.24 -12.59
CA GLU A 282 -8.54 -3.42 -11.16
C GLU A 282 -7.81 -2.24 -10.53
N ALA A 283 -6.75 -1.74 -11.19
CA ALA A 283 -6.00 -0.58 -10.72
C ALA A 283 -6.86 0.69 -10.66
N ILE A 284 -7.72 0.91 -11.65
CA ILE A 284 -8.67 2.05 -11.67
C ILE A 284 -9.72 1.92 -10.56
N ILE A 285 -10.34 0.74 -10.41
CA ILE A 285 -11.35 0.50 -9.38
C ILE A 285 -10.74 0.72 -7.99
N ASN A 286 -9.56 0.16 -7.74
CA ASN A 286 -8.85 0.35 -6.48
C ASN A 286 -8.45 1.80 -6.24
N ALA A 287 -8.00 2.51 -7.28
CA ALA A 287 -7.67 3.93 -7.16
C ALA A 287 -8.90 4.76 -6.75
N VAL A 288 -10.08 4.48 -7.28
CA VAL A 288 -11.33 5.15 -6.92
C VAL A 288 -11.79 4.78 -5.52
N LEU A 289 -11.75 3.48 -5.15
CA LEU A 289 -12.17 2.99 -3.85
C LEU A 289 -11.30 3.48 -2.69
N HIS A 290 -10.00 3.55 -2.92
CA HIS A 290 -9.03 3.90 -1.88
C HIS A 290 -8.56 5.37 -1.93
N ASN A 291 -9.11 6.18 -2.84
CA ASN A 291 -8.80 7.60 -2.91
C ASN A 291 -9.29 8.36 -1.67
N LYS A 292 -8.47 9.26 -1.15
CA LYS A 292 -8.85 10.14 -0.04
C LYS A 292 -9.66 11.33 -0.56
N TRP A 293 -10.93 11.09 -0.88
CA TRP A 293 -11.84 12.06 -1.48
C TRP A 293 -12.10 13.30 -0.62
N VAL A 294 -11.99 13.16 0.71
CA VAL A 294 -12.21 14.26 1.69
C VAL A 294 -11.25 15.44 1.48
N GLU A 295 -10.12 15.23 0.82
CA GLU A 295 -9.20 16.31 0.45
C GLU A 295 -9.65 17.08 -0.80
N GLY A 296 -10.76 16.70 -1.41
CA GLY A 296 -11.32 17.40 -2.59
C GLY A 296 -10.58 17.13 -3.90
N ASN A 297 -9.81 16.05 -3.99
CA ASN A 297 -9.04 15.69 -5.17
C ASN A 297 -9.44 14.30 -5.70
N GLU A 298 -9.58 14.19 -7.02
CA GLU A 298 -9.80 12.93 -7.72
C GLU A 298 -8.49 12.13 -7.91
N PRO A 299 -8.59 10.80 -8.19
CA PRO A 299 -7.47 10.01 -8.68
C PRO A 299 -6.91 10.59 -9.99
N MET A 300 -5.61 10.46 -10.21
CA MET A 300 -4.96 10.99 -11.40
C MET A 300 -4.47 9.87 -12.31
N ILE A 301 -4.91 9.86 -13.56
CA ILE A 301 -4.48 8.91 -14.57
C ILE A 301 -3.60 9.63 -15.60
N SER A 302 -2.36 9.16 -15.75
CA SER A 302 -1.39 9.71 -16.69
C SER A 302 -0.95 8.61 -17.67
N VAL A 303 -1.14 8.84 -18.95
CA VAL A 303 -0.74 7.94 -20.03
C VAL A 303 0.52 8.51 -20.67
N PHE A 304 1.59 7.75 -20.67
CA PHE A 304 2.87 8.07 -21.31
C PHE A 304 3.09 7.21 -22.56
N SER A 305 4.16 7.46 -23.26
CA SER A 305 4.48 6.69 -24.48
C SER A 305 4.78 5.20 -24.18
N ASP A 306 5.13 4.86 -22.94
CA ASP A 306 5.59 3.52 -22.52
C ASP A 306 4.77 2.88 -21.40
N ARG A 307 3.85 3.61 -20.74
CA ARG A 307 3.09 3.12 -19.57
C ARG A 307 1.86 3.98 -19.26
N ILE A 308 1.03 3.46 -18.37
CA ILE A 308 -0.01 4.21 -17.66
C ILE A 308 0.39 4.30 -16.18
N GLU A 309 0.29 5.47 -15.58
CA GLU A 309 0.37 5.69 -14.13
C GLU A 309 -1.00 6.06 -13.58
N ILE A 310 -1.46 5.34 -12.57
CA ILE A 310 -2.72 5.55 -11.87
C ILE A 310 -2.39 5.90 -10.43
N LEU A 311 -2.65 7.15 -10.04
CA LEU A 311 -2.36 7.68 -8.72
C LEU A 311 -3.64 7.82 -7.92
N SER A 312 -3.72 7.19 -6.75
CA SER A 312 -4.70 7.47 -5.69
C SER A 312 -4.08 8.30 -4.56
N ARG A 313 -4.86 9.22 -3.99
CA ARG A 313 -4.46 10.00 -2.83
C ARG A 313 -4.61 9.18 -1.56
N GLY A 314 -3.73 9.40 -0.60
CA GLY A 314 -3.69 8.70 0.67
C GLY A 314 -2.55 7.68 0.76
N THR A 315 -2.50 6.99 1.89
CA THR A 315 -1.53 5.94 2.20
C THR A 315 -2.28 4.63 2.42
N LEU A 316 -1.57 3.55 2.77
CA LEU A 316 -2.21 2.34 3.29
C LEU A 316 -3.07 2.70 4.51
N ALA A 317 -4.20 2.01 4.66
CA ALA A 317 -5.02 2.14 5.86
C ALA A 317 -4.17 1.86 7.13
N PRO A 318 -4.42 2.55 8.26
CA PRO A 318 -3.59 2.40 9.46
C PRO A 318 -3.43 0.95 9.95
N ALA A 319 -4.46 0.12 9.75
CA ALA A 319 -4.44 -1.29 10.12
C ALA A 319 -3.87 -2.23 9.05
N GLN A 320 -3.42 -1.71 7.91
CA GLN A 320 -2.91 -2.51 6.79
C GLN A 320 -1.38 -2.50 6.74
N THR A 321 -0.78 -3.69 6.77
CA THR A 321 0.65 -3.86 6.56
C THR A 321 0.99 -3.90 5.07
N MET A 322 2.24 -3.61 4.72
CA MET A 322 2.73 -3.72 3.34
C MET A 322 2.62 -5.16 2.82
N GLU A 323 2.90 -6.14 3.67
CA GLU A 323 2.78 -7.55 3.33
C GLU A 323 1.32 -7.93 3.09
N GLY A 324 0.42 -7.60 4.02
CA GLY A 324 -1.02 -7.81 3.88
C GLY A 324 -1.59 -7.16 2.63
N PHE A 325 -1.11 -5.98 2.25
CA PHE A 325 -1.48 -5.33 0.99
C PHE A 325 -1.15 -6.23 -0.21
N PHE A 326 0.07 -6.76 -0.30
CA PHE A 326 0.48 -7.63 -1.41
C PHE A 326 -0.16 -9.02 -1.37
N LEU A 327 -0.56 -9.49 -0.19
CA LEU A 327 -1.35 -10.72 -0.04
C LEU A 327 -2.84 -10.54 -0.38
N GLY A 328 -3.29 -9.30 -0.60
CA GLY A 328 -4.66 -9.00 -0.95
C GLY A 328 -5.58 -8.82 0.27
N GLU A 329 -5.03 -8.58 1.45
CA GLU A 329 -5.79 -8.14 2.62
C GLU A 329 -6.28 -6.72 2.35
N SER A 330 -7.52 -6.59 1.88
CA SER A 330 -8.10 -5.29 1.52
C SER A 330 -8.81 -4.68 2.72
N ILE A 331 -8.31 -3.52 3.17
CA ILE A 331 -9.00 -2.65 4.13
C ILE A 331 -9.47 -1.42 3.36
N PRO A 332 -10.77 -1.26 3.11
CA PRO A 332 -11.27 -0.14 2.34
C PRO A 332 -11.14 1.17 3.12
N VAL A 333 -10.59 2.20 2.47
CA VAL A 333 -10.55 3.57 3.01
C VAL A 333 -11.96 4.20 3.00
N ASN A 334 -12.76 3.87 1.98
CA ASN A 334 -14.13 4.36 1.81
C ASN A 334 -15.11 3.17 1.92
N GLU A 335 -15.49 2.83 3.15
CA GLU A 335 -16.24 1.60 3.46
C GLU A 335 -17.59 1.55 2.75
N LYS A 336 -18.40 2.61 2.84
CA LYS A 336 -19.71 2.67 2.18
C LYS A 336 -19.63 2.64 0.66
N LEU A 337 -18.63 3.30 0.08
CA LEU A 337 -18.41 3.23 -1.37
C LEU A 337 -18.04 1.80 -1.80
N SER A 338 -17.23 1.10 -0.98
CA SER A 338 -16.89 -0.30 -1.21
C SER A 338 -18.13 -1.21 -1.14
N GLU A 339 -19.04 -1.00 -0.16
CA GLU A 339 -20.31 -1.73 -0.09
C GLU A 339 -21.17 -1.52 -1.33
N ILE A 340 -21.27 -0.28 -1.82
CA ILE A 340 -22.02 0.06 -3.06
C ILE A 340 -21.41 -0.64 -4.27
N PHE A 341 -20.08 -0.65 -4.40
CA PHE A 341 -19.40 -1.32 -5.51
C PHE A 341 -19.63 -2.84 -5.49
N LEU A 342 -19.67 -3.45 -4.30
CA LEU A 342 -20.01 -4.87 -4.12
C LEU A 342 -21.45 -5.17 -4.53
N GLN A 343 -22.41 -4.35 -4.07
CA GLN A 343 -23.84 -4.50 -4.44
C GLN A 343 -24.06 -4.43 -5.95
N LEU A 344 -23.29 -3.58 -6.62
CA LEU A 344 -23.39 -3.34 -8.06
C LEU A 344 -22.52 -4.29 -8.90
N HIS A 345 -21.82 -5.24 -8.27
CA HIS A 345 -20.87 -6.16 -8.92
C HIS A 345 -19.75 -5.44 -9.71
N ILE A 346 -19.35 -4.25 -9.26
CA ILE A 346 -18.21 -3.49 -9.82
C ILE A 346 -16.90 -4.02 -9.26
N SER A 347 -16.88 -4.37 -7.97
CA SER A 347 -15.74 -4.98 -7.29
C SER A 347 -16.13 -6.30 -6.63
N GLU A 348 -15.14 -7.12 -6.33
CA GLU A 348 -15.28 -8.36 -5.57
C GLU A 348 -14.47 -8.25 -4.27
N LYS A 349 -15.04 -8.63 -3.14
CA LYS A 349 -14.33 -8.66 -1.84
C LYS A 349 -13.41 -9.87 -1.71
N SER A 350 -12.74 -10.25 -2.82
CA SER A 350 -11.94 -11.47 -2.90
C SER A 350 -10.44 -11.27 -2.62
N GLY A 351 -10.00 -10.03 -2.44
CA GLY A 351 -8.58 -9.70 -2.25
C GLY A 351 -7.67 -9.99 -3.45
N ARG A 352 -8.23 -10.30 -4.61
CA ARG A 352 -7.46 -10.72 -5.80
C ARG A 352 -6.85 -9.58 -6.61
N GLY A 353 -7.24 -8.34 -6.36
CA GLY A 353 -6.86 -7.20 -7.19
C GLY A 353 -5.37 -6.94 -7.20
N VAL A 354 -4.80 -6.63 -6.04
CA VAL A 354 -3.37 -6.40 -5.88
C VAL A 354 -2.54 -7.62 -6.29
N PRO A 355 -2.85 -8.88 -5.84
CA PRO A 355 -2.16 -10.07 -6.31
C PRO A 355 -2.14 -10.24 -7.83
N LYS A 356 -3.25 -9.97 -8.55
CA LYS A 356 -3.28 -10.04 -10.02
C LYS A 356 -2.33 -9.04 -10.68
N ILE A 357 -2.32 -7.80 -10.22
CA ILE A 357 -1.41 -6.77 -10.74
C ILE A 357 0.03 -7.16 -10.44
N THR A 358 0.29 -7.68 -9.24
CA THR A 358 1.63 -8.10 -8.80
C THR A 358 2.13 -9.33 -9.58
N GLU A 359 1.25 -10.29 -9.86
CA GLU A 359 1.57 -11.45 -10.68
C GLU A 359 1.97 -11.05 -12.11
N MET A 360 1.25 -10.09 -12.69
CA MET A 360 1.47 -9.63 -14.06
C MET A 360 2.70 -8.71 -14.18
N TYR A 361 2.84 -7.73 -13.29
CA TYR A 361 3.81 -6.64 -13.43
C TYR A 361 4.84 -6.56 -12.29
N GLY A 362 4.76 -7.45 -11.30
CA GLY A 362 5.64 -7.45 -10.13
C GLY A 362 5.22 -6.44 -9.06
N LYS A 363 5.83 -6.53 -7.87
CA LYS A 363 5.60 -5.59 -6.77
C LYS A 363 6.06 -4.18 -7.11
N ASP A 364 7.04 -4.04 -7.99
CA ASP A 364 7.58 -2.76 -8.47
C ASP A 364 6.54 -1.94 -9.28
N ALA A 365 5.41 -2.54 -9.68
CA ALA A 365 4.28 -1.82 -10.24
C ALA A 365 3.64 -0.84 -9.25
N PHE A 366 3.84 -1.05 -7.95
CA PHE A 366 3.33 -0.19 -6.89
C PHE A 366 4.43 0.71 -6.34
N SER A 367 4.17 2.01 -6.33
CA SER A 367 5.05 3.03 -5.73
C SER A 367 4.31 3.72 -4.59
N PHE A 368 4.77 3.51 -3.36
CA PHE A 368 4.22 4.12 -2.15
C PHE A 368 4.97 5.43 -1.89
N ARG A 369 4.23 6.52 -1.84
CA ARG A 369 4.72 7.87 -1.56
C ARG A 369 4.12 8.35 -0.26
N GLU A 370 4.61 9.46 0.27
CA GLU A 370 4.14 10.03 1.55
C GLU A 370 2.61 10.21 1.63
N ASN A 371 1.96 10.62 0.51
CA ASN A 371 0.52 10.94 0.47
C ASN A 371 -0.18 10.35 -0.76
N SER A 372 0.39 9.34 -1.40
CA SER A 372 -0.23 8.72 -2.57
C SER A 372 0.36 7.35 -2.87
N ILE A 373 -0.44 6.50 -3.48
CA ILE A 373 -0.03 5.23 -4.04
C ILE A 373 -0.17 5.34 -5.56
N VAL A 374 0.87 4.94 -6.29
CA VAL A 374 0.87 4.94 -7.75
C VAL A 374 0.99 3.53 -8.25
N VAL A 375 0.08 3.13 -9.13
CA VAL A 375 0.16 1.88 -9.89
C VAL A 375 0.66 2.18 -11.28
N THR A 376 1.72 1.52 -11.70
CA THR A 376 2.32 1.65 -13.03
C THR A 376 2.04 0.41 -13.87
N ILE A 377 1.38 0.60 -15.00
CA ILE A 377 1.07 -0.44 -15.98
C ILE A 377 1.92 -0.18 -17.23
N PRO A 378 3.00 -0.94 -17.45
CA PRO A 378 3.86 -0.78 -18.61
C PRO A 378 3.17 -1.25 -19.88
N PHE A 379 3.53 -0.65 -21.03
CA PHE A 379 3.05 -1.08 -22.32
C PHE A 379 3.90 -2.21 -22.89
N GLU A 380 3.24 -3.28 -23.33
CA GLU A 380 3.84 -4.38 -24.06
C GLU A 380 3.89 -4.02 -25.55
N ARG A 381 4.99 -3.40 -26.00
CA ARG A 381 5.17 -3.07 -27.42
C ARG A 381 5.88 -4.18 -28.15
N ILE A 382 5.29 -4.66 -29.23
CA ILE A 382 5.95 -5.58 -30.17
C ILE A 382 7.04 -4.77 -30.89
N ASN A 383 8.31 -5.08 -30.62
CA ASN A 383 9.41 -4.50 -31.35
C ASN A 383 9.35 -4.97 -32.81
N LYS A 384 9.10 -4.09 -33.75
CA LYS A 384 9.26 -4.37 -35.18
C LYS A 384 10.70 -4.77 -35.43
N VAL A 385 10.95 -6.06 -35.57
CA VAL A 385 12.21 -6.54 -36.15
C VAL A 385 12.15 -6.23 -37.64
N GLY A 386 12.80 -5.15 -38.05
CA GLY A 386 12.90 -4.84 -39.47
C GLY A 386 13.35 -3.41 -39.73
N ASN A 387 14.60 -3.12 -39.59
CA ASN A 387 15.51 -2.49 -40.52
C ASN A 387 16.77 -2.03 -39.79
N LYS A 388 17.90 -2.69 -40.12
CA LYS A 388 19.22 -2.21 -39.79
C LYS A 388 19.49 -0.92 -40.65
N VAL A 389 19.21 0.22 -40.04
CA VAL A 389 19.80 1.48 -40.44
C VAL A 389 20.47 2.05 -39.20
N GLY A 390 21.77 2.34 -39.34
CA GLY A 390 22.72 2.66 -38.29
C GLY A 390 22.17 3.43 -37.08
N LYS A 391 22.19 2.80 -35.92
CA LYS A 391 21.98 3.48 -34.66
C LYS A 391 23.12 4.45 -34.39
N LYS A 392 22.80 5.75 -34.29
CA LYS A 392 23.66 6.72 -33.63
C LYS A 392 23.87 6.31 -32.18
N VAL A 393 25.10 6.23 -31.75
CA VAL A 393 25.51 6.03 -30.37
C VAL A 393 25.06 7.25 -29.56
N GLY A 394 24.13 7.03 -28.60
CA GLY A 394 23.80 8.06 -27.63
C GLY A 394 22.32 8.05 -27.25
N ASP A 395 21.89 7.13 -26.42
CA ASP A 395 20.87 7.25 -25.35
C ASP A 395 20.55 5.85 -24.84
N LYS A 396 21.37 5.38 -23.90
CA LYS A 396 21.10 4.14 -23.16
C LYS A 396 19.98 4.44 -22.15
N LYS A 397 18.90 3.66 -22.15
CA LYS A 397 17.81 3.79 -21.17
C LYS A 397 18.34 3.69 -19.73
N PRO A 398 17.87 4.50 -18.77
CA PRO A 398 18.33 4.41 -17.39
C PRO A 398 18.06 3.02 -16.80
N LEU A 399 19.07 2.47 -16.12
CA LEU A 399 19.02 1.15 -15.53
C LEU A 399 18.44 1.22 -14.12
N ASN A 400 17.51 0.33 -13.79
CA ASN A 400 17.08 0.14 -12.39
C ASN A 400 18.21 -0.50 -11.55
N SER A 401 18.08 -0.44 -10.22
CA SER A 401 19.10 -0.91 -9.28
C SER A 401 19.48 -2.39 -9.47
N ARG A 402 18.53 -3.24 -9.86
CA ARG A 402 18.76 -4.67 -10.12
C ARG A 402 19.61 -4.90 -11.36
N ARG A 403 19.33 -4.20 -12.46
CA ARG A 403 20.11 -4.28 -13.70
C ARG A 403 21.51 -3.73 -13.53
N GLN A 404 21.68 -2.68 -12.72
CA GLN A 404 22.99 -2.15 -12.36
C GLN A 404 23.82 -3.21 -11.58
N LYS A 405 23.20 -3.93 -10.63
CA LYS A 405 23.84 -5.04 -9.91
C LYS A 405 24.24 -6.16 -10.86
N ILE A 406 23.35 -6.60 -11.76
CA ILE A 406 23.68 -7.63 -12.76
C ILE A 406 24.88 -7.22 -13.62
N ILE A 407 24.95 -5.97 -14.06
CA ILE A 407 26.10 -5.47 -14.83
C ILE A 407 27.39 -5.47 -13.99
N ALA A 408 27.30 -5.07 -12.72
CA ALA A 408 28.47 -5.08 -11.83
C ALA A 408 29.01 -6.51 -11.65
N GLU A 409 28.13 -7.49 -11.35
CA GLU A 409 28.51 -8.89 -11.21
C GLU A 409 29.07 -9.49 -12.50
N MET A 410 28.50 -9.15 -13.67
CA MET A 410 29.03 -9.59 -14.97
C MET A 410 30.37 -8.93 -15.34
N ARG A 411 30.66 -7.75 -14.78
CA ARG A 411 31.96 -7.08 -14.96
C ARG A 411 33.03 -7.74 -14.11
N ASP A 412 32.69 -8.11 -12.87
CA ASP A 412 33.59 -8.75 -11.92
C ASP A 412 33.82 -10.23 -12.30
N ASN A 413 32.76 -10.92 -12.74
CA ASN A 413 32.82 -12.30 -13.23
C ASN A 413 32.13 -12.44 -14.59
N PRO A 414 32.87 -12.31 -15.70
CA PRO A 414 32.30 -12.46 -17.05
C PRO A 414 31.68 -13.82 -17.35
N ASN A 415 32.02 -14.85 -16.59
CA ASN A 415 31.52 -16.22 -16.76
C ASN A 415 30.31 -16.52 -15.88
N ILE A 416 29.81 -15.56 -15.13
CA ILE A 416 28.69 -15.75 -14.20
C ILE A 416 27.47 -16.35 -14.90
N THR A 417 26.86 -17.35 -14.28
CA THR A 417 25.68 -18.05 -14.79
C THR A 417 24.39 -17.43 -14.31
N THR A 418 23.28 -17.73 -14.98
CA THR A 418 21.93 -17.31 -14.56
C THR A 418 21.58 -17.84 -13.18
N ALA A 419 21.99 -19.09 -12.86
CA ALA A 419 21.76 -19.70 -11.56
C ALA A 419 22.55 -18.99 -10.43
N GLU A 420 23.79 -18.59 -10.68
CA GLU A 420 24.59 -17.80 -9.71
C GLU A 420 23.96 -16.42 -9.47
N LEU A 421 23.55 -15.74 -10.53
CA LEU A 421 22.85 -14.45 -10.42
C LEU A 421 21.51 -14.60 -9.68
N HIS A 422 20.76 -15.68 -9.91
CA HIS A 422 19.56 -16.02 -9.16
C HIS A 422 19.82 -16.10 -7.66
N ASN A 423 20.83 -16.88 -7.25
CA ASN A 423 21.20 -17.05 -5.86
C ASN A 423 21.69 -15.74 -5.20
N MET A 424 22.51 -14.95 -5.92
CA MET A 424 23.07 -13.69 -5.39
C MET A 424 22.02 -12.57 -5.25
N LEU A 425 21.04 -12.53 -6.16
CA LEU A 425 20.03 -11.46 -6.20
C LEU A 425 18.75 -11.82 -5.46
N GLY A 426 18.57 -13.09 -5.05
CA GLY A 426 17.38 -13.57 -4.36
C GLY A 426 16.09 -13.46 -5.19
N VAL A 427 16.18 -13.60 -6.52
CA VAL A 427 15.03 -13.50 -7.44
C VAL A 427 14.95 -14.74 -8.33
N SER A 428 13.78 -15.08 -8.88
CA SER A 428 13.61 -16.27 -9.73
C SER A 428 14.55 -16.26 -10.95
N GLU A 429 14.92 -17.43 -11.46
CA GLU A 429 15.73 -17.57 -12.68
C GLU A 429 15.09 -16.85 -13.87
N THR A 430 13.79 -16.96 -14.03
CA THR A 430 13.02 -16.26 -15.07
C THR A 430 13.17 -14.75 -14.97
N ALA A 431 13.17 -14.20 -13.74
CA ALA A 431 13.38 -12.77 -13.52
C ALA A 431 14.81 -12.33 -13.91
N VAL A 432 15.81 -13.18 -13.66
CA VAL A 432 17.21 -12.93 -14.10
C VAL A 432 17.29 -12.98 -15.62
N GLU A 433 16.71 -14.00 -16.26
CA GLU A 433 16.69 -14.12 -17.73
C GLU A 433 16.05 -12.92 -18.42
N ASN A 434 14.91 -12.44 -17.91
CA ASN A 434 14.25 -11.25 -18.44
C ASN A 434 15.13 -9.99 -18.31
N ASN A 435 15.84 -9.83 -17.20
CA ASN A 435 16.76 -8.71 -17.04
C ASN A 435 17.99 -8.84 -17.95
N ILE A 436 18.54 -10.02 -18.14
CA ILE A 436 19.64 -10.29 -19.08
C ILE A 436 19.20 -10.00 -20.52
N SER A 437 18.00 -10.45 -20.92
CA SER A 437 17.43 -10.15 -22.23
C SER A 437 17.31 -8.65 -22.48
N PHE A 438 16.76 -7.93 -21.51
CA PHE A 438 16.67 -6.47 -21.57
C PHE A 438 18.06 -5.81 -21.72
N LEU A 439 19.04 -6.21 -20.91
CA LEU A 439 20.39 -5.63 -20.95
C LEU A 439 21.08 -5.89 -22.29
N ARG A 440 20.87 -7.07 -22.85
CA ARG A 440 21.40 -7.45 -24.18
C ARG A 440 20.72 -6.65 -25.31
N GLU A 441 19.40 -6.57 -25.29
CA GLU A 441 18.59 -5.87 -26.29
C GLU A 441 18.86 -4.37 -26.31
N ASN A 442 19.17 -3.77 -25.15
CA ASN A 442 19.48 -2.35 -25.03
C ASN A 442 21.00 -2.05 -25.07
N GLY A 443 21.83 -3.03 -25.44
CA GLY A 443 23.25 -2.82 -25.74
C GLY A 443 24.12 -2.52 -24.51
N TYR A 444 23.76 -3.04 -23.34
CA TYR A 444 24.57 -2.94 -22.12
C TYR A 444 25.54 -4.10 -21.97
N ILE A 445 25.14 -5.28 -22.46
CA ILE A 445 25.94 -6.51 -22.40
C ILE A 445 25.84 -7.26 -23.74
N GLU A 446 26.88 -8.03 -24.03
CA GLU A 446 26.93 -8.94 -25.16
C GLU A 446 27.43 -10.31 -24.72
N ARG A 447 26.84 -11.37 -25.27
CA ARG A 447 27.35 -12.72 -25.06
C ARG A 447 28.38 -13.04 -26.17
N VAL A 448 29.61 -13.25 -25.78
CA VAL A 448 30.70 -13.62 -26.70
C VAL A 448 30.93 -15.12 -26.61
N GLY A 449 30.80 -15.85 -27.71
CA GLY A 449 30.99 -17.30 -27.80
C GLY A 449 29.68 -18.12 -27.70
N SER A 450 29.80 -19.43 -27.50
CA SER A 450 28.66 -20.36 -27.46
C SER A 450 27.89 -20.30 -26.14
N LYS A 451 26.64 -20.84 -26.13
CA LYS A 451 25.83 -20.93 -24.89
C LYS A 451 26.54 -21.66 -23.74
N LYS A 452 27.40 -22.62 -24.02
CA LYS A 452 28.10 -23.44 -22.99
C LYS A 452 29.49 -22.94 -22.62
N ALA A 453 30.19 -22.24 -23.51
CA ALA A 453 31.58 -21.83 -23.34
C ALA A 453 31.82 -20.34 -23.62
N GLY A 454 30.76 -19.53 -23.66
CA GLY A 454 30.87 -18.10 -23.87
C GLY A 454 30.88 -17.31 -22.56
N TYR A 455 31.28 -16.04 -22.64
CA TYR A 455 31.31 -15.10 -21.52
C TYR A 455 30.50 -13.84 -21.80
N TRP A 456 30.18 -13.09 -20.76
CA TRP A 456 29.48 -11.81 -20.86
C TRP A 456 30.48 -10.66 -21.02
N LYS A 457 30.26 -9.85 -22.02
CA LYS A 457 30.99 -8.61 -22.23
C LYS A 457 30.08 -7.44 -21.91
N VAL A 458 30.46 -6.61 -20.95
CA VAL A 458 29.79 -5.34 -20.62
C VAL A 458 30.25 -4.31 -21.64
N LEU A 459 29.29 -3.59 -22.29
CA LEU A 459 29.53 -2.66 -23.38
C LEU A 459 29.56 -1.19 -22.94
#